data_89f495a0e65ff633f5416111bd10de92
#
_entry.id   89f495a0e65ff633f5416111bd10de92
#
_cell.length_a   1.000
_cell.length_b   1.000
_cell.length_c   1.000
_cell.angle_alpha   90.00
_cell.angle_beta   90.00
_cell.angle_gamma   90.00
#
_symmetry.space_group_name_H-M   'P 1'
#
loop_
_entity.id
_entity.type
_entity.pdbx_description
1 polymer ?
#
loop_
_entity_poly.entity_id
_entity_poly.type
_entity_poly.pdbx_seq_one_letter_code
_entity_poly.pdbx_strand_id
1 'polypeptide(L)'
;MVPGANLASYVQAVSAIPILSAEREHSLAERLFYEDDVQAARELVMSHLRFVVHIARSYGGYGLAEADLIQEGNVGLMKAVKRFDPTKGVRLVSFAVHWIKAEIHEFILRNWRIVKVATTKAQRKLFFNLRSAKKSLAWLTADEARAVADDLGVDVKEVQRMEGRLASRDMAFDAPSDADDEDAWQAPQHFLEDSTADPAQSVEDSEWQSDSQARLHGAIAELDERSRDILARRWLTDDKATLHELAAEYGVSAERIRQLEQAAMKKIRGQLVA
;
A
#
# COMPACT_ATOMS: atom_id res chain seq x y z
N MET A 1 15.43 5.28 -31.11
CA MET A 1 16.52 4.97 -30.18
C MET A 1 16.39 3.53 -29.77
N VAL A 2 17.35 2.70 -30.08
CA VAL A 2 17.45 1.35 -29.49
C VAL A 2 17.93 1.58 -28.06
N PRO A 3 17.23 1.08 -27.00
CA PRO A 3 17.74 1.17 -25.64
C PRO A 3 19.06 0.41 -25.61
N GLY A 4 20.16 1.13 -25.43
CA GLY A 4 21.45 0.50 -25.19
C GLY A 4 21.34 -0.38 -23.95
N ALA A 5 21.95 -1.56 -23.96
CA ALA A 5 21.92 -2.52 -22.85
C ALA A 5 22.57 -1.98 -21.54
N ASN A 6 22.96 -0.69 -21.52
CA ASN A 6 23.74 -0.08 -20.45
C ASN A 6 23.25 1.35 -20.18
N LEU A 7 23.15 1.72 -18.90
CA LEU A 7 22.80 3.07 -18.44
C LEU A 7 23.72 4.15 -19.04
N ALA A 8 25.01 3.88 -19.19
CA ALA A 8 25.96 4.82 -19.79
C ALA A 8 25.60 5.18 -21.22
N SER A 9 25.19 4.20 -22.04
CA SER A 9 24.75 4.43 -23.42
C SER A 9 23.49 5.30 -23.47
N TYR A 10 22.56 5.09 -22.56
CA TYR A 10 21.36 5.93 -22.43
C TYR A 10 21.75 7.37 -22.11
N VAL A 11 22.57 7.59 -21.08
CA VAL A 11 23.03 8.93 -20.67
C VAL A 11 23.76 9.64 -21.80
N GLN A 12 24.63 8.92 -22.54
CA GLN A 12 25.31 9.45 -23.70
C GLN A 12 24.34 9.88 -24.81
N ALA A 13 23.37 9.02 -25.14
CA ALA A 13 22.35 9.31 -26.15
C ALA A 13 21.51 10.54 -25.79
N VAL A 14 21.06 10.62 -24.54
CA VAL A 14 20.29 11.77 -24.03
C VAL A 14 21.13 13.05 -24.03
N SER A 15 22.42 12.96 -23.70
CA SER A 15 23.34 14.09 -23.70
C SER A 15 23.67 14.62 -25.11
N ALA A 16 23.49 13.82 -26.14
CA ALA A 16 23.68 14.23 -27.53
C ALA A 16 22.49 15.03 -28.09
N ILE A 17 21.33 15.01 -27.44
CA ILE A 17 20.15 15.76 -27.91
C ILE A 17 20.39 17.27 -27.67
N PRO A 18 20.15 18.14 -28.67
CA PRO A 18 20.34 19.57 -28.52
C PRO A 18 19.32 20.17 -27.51
N ILE A 19 19.79 21.22 -26.83
CA ILE A 19 18.93 22.00 -25.93
C ILE A 19 18.08 22.95 -26.77
N LEU A 20 16.81 23.09 -26.47
CA LEU A 20 15.88 23.99 -27.14
C LEU A 20 16.15 25.44 -26.75
N SER A 21 16.07 26.36 -27.74
CA SER A 21 16.00 27.80 -27.47
C SER A 21 14.64 28.13 -26.79
N ALA A 22 14.58 29.31 -26.14
CA ALA A 22 13.35 29.73 -25.47
C ALA A 22 12.17 29.88 -26.46
N GLU A 23 12.45 30.43 -27.65
CA GLU A 23 11.45 30.60 -28.70
C GLU A 23 10.92 29.28 -29.24
N ARG A 24 11.84 28.31 -29.47
CA ARG A 24 11.44 26.98 -29.95
C ARG A 24 10.66 26.21 -28.91
N GLU A 25 11.07 26.26 -27.61
CA GLU A 25 10.34 25.66 -26.49
C GLU A 25 8.92 26.22 -26.41
N HIS A 26 8.78 27.56 -26.52
CA HIS A 26 7.46 28.22 -26.47
C HIS A 26 6.59 27.83 -27.64
N SER A 27 7.09 27.85 -28.86
CA SER A 27 6.34 27.43 -30.06
C SER A 27 5.89 25.97 -29.99
N LEU A 28 6.72 25.05 -29.47
CA LEU A 28 6.32 23.65 -29.26
C LEU A 28 5.27 23.52 -28.17
N ALA A 29 5.40 24.30 -27.09
CA ALA A 29 4.43 24.31 -26.01
C ALA A 29 3.07 24.85 -26.44
N GLU A 30 3.02 25.88 -27.29
CA GLU A 30 1.78 26.39 -27.87
C GLU A 30 1.10 25.35 -28.77
N ARG A 31 1.84 24.67 -29.64
CA ARG A 31 1.31 23.61 -30.50
C ARG A 31 0.74 22.45 -29.64
N LEU A 32 1.43 22.07 -28.57
CA LEU A 32 0.90 21.06 -27.64
C LEU A 32 -0.36 21.54 -26.95
N PHE A 33 -0.39 22.80 -26.48
CA PHE A 33 -1.48 23.33 -25.66
C PHE A 33 -2.77 23.58 -26.47
N TYR A 34 -2.65 24.11 -27.72
CA TYR A 34 -3.80 24.46 -28.55
C TYR A 34 -4.19 23.39 -29.55
N GLU A 35 -3.25 22.56 -30.00
CA GLU A 35 -3.43 21.60 -31.10
C GLU A 35 -3.31 20.13 -30.65
N ASP A 36 -3.00 19.87 -29.36
CA ASP A 36 -2.71 18.54 -28.81
C ASP A 36 -1.64 17.78 -29.62
N ASP A 37 -0.64 18.52 -30.16
CA ASP A 37 0.40 17.96 -31.02
C ASP A 37 1.36 17.04 -30.26
N VAL A 38 1.19 15.73 -30.46
CA VAL A 38 2.01 14.68 -29.83
C VAL A 38 3.49 14.75 -30.27
N GLN A 39 3.78 15.25 -31.48
CA GLN A 39 5.18 15.40 -31.94
C GLN A 39 5.86 16.56 -31.21
N ALA A 40 5.14 17.65 -30.96
CA ALA A 40 5.62 18.75 -30.13
C ALA A 40 5.89 18.26 -28.67
N ALA A 41 5.00 17.49 -28.09
CA ALA A 41 5.20 16.89 -26.78
C ALA A 41 6.45 15.99 -26.75
N ARG A 42 6.65 15.15 -27.78
CA ARG A 42 7.82 14.28 -27.90
C ARG A 42 9.12 15.08 -27.97
N GLU A 43 9.17 16.15 -28.78
CA GLU A 43 10.37 17.01 -28.92
C GLU A 43 10.69 17.70 -27.58
N LEU A 44 9.66 18.21 -26.87
CA LEU A 44 9.80 18.79 -25.53
C LEU A 44 10.36 17.79 -24.51
N VAL A 45 9.80 16.57 -24.44
CA VAL A 45 10.29 15.54 -23.51
C VAL A 45 11.72 15.16 -23.84
N MET A 46 12.02 14.83 -25.10
CA MET A 46 13.34 14.34 -25.51
C MET A 46 14.47 15.35 -25.21
N SER A 47 14.24 16.62 -25.45
CA SER A 47 15.25 17.68 -25.21
C SER A 47 15.49 17.96 -23.71
N HIS A 48 14.58 17.55 -22.83
CA HIS A 48 14.70 17.76 -21.38
C HIS A 48 15.12 16.51 -20.59
N LEU A 49 15.29 15.34 -21.22
CA LEU A 49 15.72 14.10 -20.54
C LEU A 49 17.08 14.28 -19.83
N ARG A 50 17.98 15.06 -20.39
CA ARG A 50 19.29 15.40 -19.76
C ARG A 50 19.08 16.03 -18.37
N PHE A 51 18.09 16.89 -18.24
CA PHE A 51 17.77 17.54 -16.98
C PHE A 51 17.26 16.55 -15.94
N VAL A 52 16.46 15.56 -16.37
CA VAL A 52 16.00 14.46 -15.49
C VAL A 52 17.18 13.67 -14.96
N VAL A 53 18.14 13.29 -15.81
CA VAL A 53 19.36 12.57 -15.39
C VAL A 53 20.12 13.36 -14.32
N HIS A 54 20.27 14.68 -14.52
CA HIS A 54 20.94 15.53 -13.54
C HIS A 54 20.24 15.55 -12.18
N ILE A 55 18.92 15.67 -12.17
CA ILE A 55 18.12 15.64 -10.93
C ILE A 55 18.21 14.25 -10.28
N ALA A 56 18.00 13.16 -11.03
CA ALA A 56 18.00 11.81 -10.51
C ALA A 56 19.31 11.44 -9.79
N ARG A 57 20.45 11.89 -10.32
CA ARG A 57 21.78 11.70 -9.70
C ARG A 57 21.89 12.32 -8.32
N SER A 58 21.18 13.40 -8.03
CA SER A 58 21.19 14.01 -6.69
C SER A 58 20.54 13.12 -5.64
N TYR A 59 19.81 12.07 -6.04
CA TYR A 59 19.14 11.11 -5.18
C TYR A 59 19.85 9.74 -5.10
N GLY A 60 21.04 9.59 -5.68
CA GLY A 60 21.80 8.32 -5.66
C GLY A 60 22.14 7.79 -4.25
N GLY A 61 22.14 8.67 -3.22
CA GLY A 61 22.45 8.30 -1.83
C GLY A 61 21.38 7.49 -1.10
N TYR A 62 20.23 7.20 -1.72
CA TYR A 62 19.14 6.41 -1.11
C TYR A 62 19.26 4.90 -1.36
N GLY A 63 20.29 4.43 -2.10
CA GLY A 63 20.53 3.00 -2.34
C GLY A 63 19.61 2.35 -3.39
N LEU A 64 18.85 3.17 -4.14
CA LEU A 64 18.03 2.70 -5.26
C LEU A 64 18.79 2.80 -6.58
N ALA A 65 18.44 1.98 -7.56
CA ALA A 65 19.09 1.97 -8.87
C ALA A 65 18.92 3.32 -9.60
N GLU A 66 20.01 3.91 -10.07
CA GLU A 66 19.99 5.20 -10.79
C GLU A 66 19.07 5.14 -12.02
N ALA A 67 19.02 4.00 -12.70
CA ALA A 67 18.17 3.80 -13.86
C ALA A 67 16.68 3.99 -13.50
N ASP A 68 16.24 3.43 -12.37
CA ASP A 68 14.85 3.53 -11.94
C ASP A 68 14.50 4.96 -11.52
N LEU A 69 15.38 5.64 -10.80
CA LEU A 69 15.22 7.06 -10.45
C LEU A 69 15.09 7.94 -11.71
N ILE A 70 15.86 7.65 -12.75
CA ILE A 70 15.76 8.36 -14.03
C ILE A 70 14.41 8.09 -14.70
N GLN A 71 13.93 6.82 -14.73
CA GLN A 71 12.67 6.50 -15.37
C GLN A 71 11.47 7.14 -14.63
N GLU A 72 11.48 7.13 -13.32
CA GLU A 72 10.44 7.83 -12.54
C GLU A 72 10.52 9.36 -12.74
N GLY A 73 11.73 9.90 -12.83
CA GLY A 73 11.92 11.29 -13.21
C GLY A 73 11.37 11.60 -14.61
N ASN A 74 11.54 10.69 -15.58
CA ASN A 74 10.97 10.82 -16.93
C ASN A 74 9.43 10.81 -16.90
N VAL A 75 8.80 9.97 -16.03
CA VAL A 75 7.35 10.01 -15.80
C VAL A 75 6.93 11.38 -15.27
N GLY A 76 7.69 11.94 -14.32
CA GLY A 76 7.47 13.29 -13.81
C GLY A 76 7.56 14.36 -14.89
N LEU A 77 8.58 14.28 -15.75
CA LEU A 77 8.72 15.18 -16.89
C LEU A 77 7.53 15.08 -17.86
N MET A 78 7.09 13.88 -18.21
CA MET A 78 5.92 13.69 -19.08
C MET A 78 4.65 14.27 -18.47
N LYS A 79 4.44 14.11 -17.16
CA LYS A 79 3.32 14.74 -16.44
C LYS A 79 3.41 16.27 -16.48
N ALA A 80 4.63 16.82 -16.35
CA ALA A 80 4.86 18.25 -16.44
C ALA A 80 4.55 18.78 -17.83
N VAL A 81 5.06 18.16 -18.89
CA VAL A 81 4.83 18.55 -20.29
C VAL A 81 3.34 18.57 -20.60
N LYS A 82 2.59 17.55 -20.18
CA LYS A 82 1.12 17.47 -20.38
C LYS A 82 0.35 18.60 -19.70
N ARG A 83 0.87 19.16 -18.60
CA ARG A 83 0.21 20.20 -17.79
C ARG A 83 0.83 21.57 -17.93
N PHE A 84 1.78 21.71 -18.82
CA PHE A 84 2.50 22.95 -19.02
C PHE A 84 1.63 23.97 -19.76
N ASP A 85 1.52 25.17 -19.18
CA ASP A 85 0.79 26.29 -19.75
C ASP A 85 1.79 27.35 -20.26
N PRO A 86 1.95 27.51 -21.58
CA PRO A 86 2.90 28.46 -22.15
C PRO A 86 2.52 29.93 -21.87
N THR A 87 1.26 30.22 -21.55
CA THR A 87 0.80 31.59 -21.30
C THR A 87 1.33 32.19 -19.98
N LYS A 88 1.86 31.35 -19.09
CA LYS A 88 2.38 31.80 -17.78
C LYS A 88 3.77 32.43 -17.84
N GLY A 89 4.44 32.45 -19.00
CA GLY A 89 5.72 33.11 -19.20
C GLY A 89 6.90 32.47 -18.44
N VAL A 90 6.78 31.24 -17.96
CA VAL A 90 7.84 30.49 -17.29
C VAL A 90 8.44 29.44 -18.23
N ARG A 91 9.72 29.09 -18.02
CA ARG A 91 10.38 28.02 -18.77
C ARG A 91 9.87 26.64 -18.29
N LEU A 92 9.76 25.70 -19.23
CA LEU A 92 9.36 24.31 -18.91
C LEU A 92 10.25 23.69 -17.83
N VAL A 93 11.55 23.93 -17.84
CA VAL A 93 12.49 23.42 -16.83
C VAL A 93 12.09 23.84 -15.41
N SER A 94 11.74 25.11 -15.23
CA SER A 94 11.34 25.64 -13.91
C SER A 94 10.04 25.03 -13.38
N PHE A 95 9.12 24.71 -14.27
CA PHE A 95 7.87 24.02 -13.94
C PHE A 95 8.10 22.52 -13.71
N ALA A 96 8.85 21.88 -14.60
CA ALA A 96 9.07 20.43 -14.60
C ALA A 96 9.86 19.94 -13.38
N VAL A 97 10.78 20.75 -12.82
CA VAL A 97 11.60 20.34 -11.68
C VAL A 97 10.77 19.84 -10.50
N HIS A 98 9.63 20.48 -10.24
CA HIS A 98 8.74 20.09 -9.15
C HIS A 98 8.04 18.73 -9.39
N TRP A 99 7.63 18.50 -10.63
CA TRP A 99 7.02 17.23 -11.04
C TRP A 99 8.03 16.09 -11.03
N ILE A 100 9.23 16.31 -11.58
CA ILE A 100 10.32 15.33 -11.58
C ILE A 100 10.70 14.94 -10.15
N LYS A 101 10.92 15.93 -9.27
CA LYS A 101 11.24 15.67 -7.85
C LYS A 101 10.10 14.95 -7.14
N ALA A 102 8.85 15.31 -7.41
CA ALA A 102 7.70 14.67 -6.76
C ALA A 102 7.61 13.17 -7.09
N GLU A 103 7.79 12.78 -8.36
CA GLU A 103 7.77 11.36 -8.76
C GLU A 103 8.97 10.61 -8.17
N ILE A 104 10.18 11.18 -8.23
CA ILE A 104 11.37 10.56 -7.62
C ILE A 104 11.17 10.39 -6.10
N HIS A 105 10.66 11.39 -5.40
CA HIS A 105 10.38 11.30 -3.96
C HIS A 105 9.36 10.22 -3.64
N GLU A 106 8.27 10.14 -4.40
CA GLU A 106 7.25 9.11 -4.18
C GLU A 106 7.81 7.70 -4.44
N PHE A 107 8.62 7.55 -5.49
CA PHE A 107 9.31 6.30 -5.78
C PHE A 107 10.26 5.88 -4.65
N ILE A 108 11.09 6.81 -4.15
CA ILE A 108 12.00 6.55 -3.02
C ILE A 108 11.20 6.13 -1.79
N LEU A 109 10.16 6.87 -1.39
CA LEU A 109 9.35 6.55 -0.20
C LEU A 109 8.66 5.20 -0.29
N ARG A 110 8.34 4.74 -1.51
CA ARG A 110 7.68 3.47 -1.77
C ARG A 110 8.64 2.28 -1.75
N ASN A 111 9.87 2.47 -2.26
CA ASN A 111 10.78 1.38 -2.56
C ASN A 111 12.04 1.36 -1.68
N TRP A 112 12.22 2.34 -0.78
CA TRP A 112 13.43 2.42 0.05
C TRP A 112 13.57 1.25 1.01
N ARG A 113 12.45 0.72 1.52
CA ARG A 113 12.37 -0.48 2.39
C ARG A 113 11.09 -1.26 2.13
N ILE A 114 11.10 -2.54 2.52
CA ILE A 114 9.93 -3.43 2.45
C ILE A 114 8.76 -2.82 3.22
N VAL A 115 9.01 -2.35 4.46
CA VAL A 115 8.01 -1.65 5.27
C VAL A 115 8.08 -0.14 5.01
N LYS A 116 6.95 0.49 4.72
CA LYS A 116 6.87 1.94 4.49
C LYS A 116 7.25 2.71 5.75
N VAL A 117 8.34 3.47 5.68
CA VAL A 117 8.90 4.21 6.82
C VAL A 117 8.16 5.53 7.06
N ALA A 118 7.71 6.21 5.99
CA ALA A 118 7.09 7.53 6.06
C ALA A 118 5.71 7.53 5.42
N THR A 119 4.65 7.48 6.22
CA THR A 119 3.24 7.45 5.78
C THR A 119 2.54 8.79 5.92
N THR A 120 2.89 9.59 6.94
CA THR A 120 2.29 10.91 7.17
C THR A 120 3.09 12.04 6.50
N LYS A 121 2.47 13.21 6.33
CA LYS A 121 3.13 14.40 5.76
C LYS A 121 4.35 14.83 6.58
N ALA A 122 4.26 14.77 7.91
CA ALA A 122 5.37 15.10 8.82
C ALA A 122 6.53 14.12 8.63
N GLN A 123 6.25 12.82 8.58
CA GLN A 123 7.26 11.77 8.38
C GLN A 123 7.94 11.88 7.02
N ARG A 124 7.20 12.18 5.94
CA ARG A 124 7.77 12.42 4.59
C ARG A 124 8.72 13.61 4.60
N LYS A 125 8.34 14.71 5.28
CA LYS A 125 9.20 15.89 5.43
C LYS A 125 10.49 15.56 6.18
N LEU A 126 10.38 14.82 7.28
CA LEU A 126 11.51 14.37 8.08
C LEU A 126 12.42 13.40 7.29
N PHE A 127 11.86 12.47 6.54
CA PHE A 127 12.63 11.50 5.76
C PHE A 127 13.69 12.15 4.86
N PHE A 128 13.33 13.22 4.16
CA PHE A 128 14.24 13.90 3.23
C PHE A 128 15.14 14.93 3.92
N ASN A 129 14.72 15.52 5.04
CA ASN A 129 15.43 16.65 5.64
C ASN A 129 16.22 16.28 6.91
N LEU A 130 15.82 15.21 7.64
CA LEU A 130 16.46 14.86 8.91
C LEU A 130 17.95 14.58 8.75
N ARG A 131 18.34 13.85 7.69
CA ARG A 131 19.73 13.50 7.44
C ARG A 131 20.61 14.71 7.13
N SER A 132 20.09 15.70 6.41
CA SER A 132 20.82 16.93 6.11
C SER A 132 20.86 17.89 7.31
N ALA A 133 19.89 17.80 8.20
CA ALA A 133 19.85 18.61 9.44
C ALA A 133 20.80 18.08 10.52
N LYS A 134 21.18 16.78 10.49
CA LYS A 134 22.14 16.20 11.43
C LYS A 134 23.56 16.69 11.17
N LYS A 135 24.22 17.19 12.21
CA LYS A 135 25.64 17.61 12.17
C LYS A 135 26.61 16.47 12.45
N SER A 136 26.14 15.40 13.13
CA SER A 136 26.93 14.23 13.48
C SER A 136 26.21 12.94 13.15
N LEU A 137 26.93 11.81 13.11
CA LEU A 137 26.34 10.47 12.92
C LEU A 137 25.72 9.90 14.21
N ALA A 138 25.95 10.55 15.37
CA ALA A 138 25.35 10.15 16.65
C ALA A 138 23.83 10.41 16.67
N TRP A 139 23.17 9.90 17.70
CA TRP A 139 21.77 10.24 17.98
C TRP A 139 21.61 11.73 18.26
N LEU A 140 20.49 12.29 17.84
CA LEU A 140 20.17 13.69 18.12
C LEU A 140 20.05 13.93 19.64
N THR A 141 20.67 14.99 20.13
CA THR A 141 20.40 15.48 21.46
C THR A 141 19.00 16.07 21.57
N ALA A 142 18.48 16.23 22.78
CA ALA A 142 17.14 16.82 22.98
C ALA A 142 17.02 18.23 22.38
N ASP A 143 18.10 19.00 22.40
CA ASP A 143 18.10 20.38 21.86
C ASP A 143 18.18 20.38 20.32
N GLU A 144 18.98 19.49 19.73
CA GLU A 144 19.02 19.31 18.27
C GLU A 144 17.67 18.81 17.72
N ALA A 145 17.03 17.85 18.42
CA ALA A 145 15.71 17.35 18.04
C ALA A 145 14.65 18.46 18.09
N ARG A 146 14.69 19.37 19.09
CA ARG A 146 13.84 20.55 19.15
C ARG A 146 14.13 21.51 18.00
N ALA A 147 15.39 21.83 17.74
CA ALA A 147 15.77 22.72 16.64
C ALA A 147 15.27 22.20 15.27
N VAL A 148 15.41 20.90 15.00
CA VAL A 148 14.87 20.27 13.80
C VAL A 148 13.34 20.30 13.77
N ALA A 149 12.69 20.08 14.89
CA ALA A 149 11.24 20.14 15.01
C ALA A 149 10.69 21.52 14.67
N ASP A 150 11.33 22.58 15.21
CA ASP A 150 10.96 23.98 14.98
C ASP A 150 11.21 24.39 13.53
N ASP A 151 12.37 24.07 12.96
CA ASP A 151 12.71 24.38 11.55
C ASP A 151 11.75 23.70 10.56
N LEU A 152 11.40 22.45 10.82
CA LEU A 152 10.50 21.69 9.95
C LEU A 152 9.01 21.84 10.31
N GLY A 153 8.66 22.50 11.42
CA GLY A 153 7.28 22.65 11.87
C GLY A 153 6.59 21.31 12.15
N VAL A 154 7.28 20.41 12.89
CA VAL A 154 6.80 19.07 13.26
C VAL A 154 6.95 18.84 14.76
N ASP A 155 6.26 17.84 15.33
CA ASP A 155 6.41 17.50 16.75
C ASP A 155 7.79 16.86 17.00
N VAL A 156 8.41 17.20 18.12
CA VAL A 156 9.69 16.62 18.59
C VAL A 156 9.62 15.09 18.72
N LYS A 157 8.49 14.56 19.17
CA LYS A 157 8.26 13.11 19.25
C LYS A 157 8.33 12.43 17.89
N GLU A 158 7.83 13.09 16.83
CA GLU A 158 7.93 12.55 15.46
C GLU A 158 9.37 12.59 14.95
N VAL A 159 10.18 13.59 15.32
CA VAL A 159 11.61 13.64 14.98
C VAL A 159 12.35 12.45 15.59
N GLN A 160 12.19 12.21 16.89
CA GLN A 160 12.82 11.09 17.60
C GLN A 160 12.36 9.73 17.05
N ARG A 161 11.05 9.59 16.83
CA ARG A 161 10.49 8.36 16.24
C ARG A 161 11.04 8.09 14.84
N MET A 162 11.15 9.13 14.02
CA MET A 162 11.66 9.01 12.66
C MET A 162 13.16 8.71 12.65
N GLU A 163 13.93 9.27 13.57
CA GLU A 163 15.34 8.95 13.77
C GLU A 163 15.54 7.45 14.06
N GLY A 164 14.77 6.89 15.00
CA GLY A 164 14.79 5.46 15.30
C GLY A 164 14.47 4.59 14.08
N ARG A 165 13.43 4.97 13.31
CA ARG A 165 13.06 4.26 12.09
C ARG A 165 14.14 4.30 11.00
N LEU A 166 14.83 5.42 10.84
CA LEU A 166 15.91 5.56 9.86
C LEU A 166 17.18 4.79 10.27
N ALA A 167 17.43 4.66 11.58
CA ALA A 167 18.58 3.94 12.11
C ALA A 167 18.39 2.42 12.11
N SER A 168 17.15 1.91 12.25
CA SER A 168 16.88 0.47 12.23
C SER A 168 17.15 -0.11 10.83
N ARG A 169 17.50 -1.40 10.77
CA ARG A 169 17.63 -2.16 9.52
C ARG A 169 16.55 -3.22 9.47
N ASP A 170 16.14 -3.58 8.25
CA ASP A 170 15.25 -4.72 8.05
C ASP A 170 16.02 -5.99 8.39
N MET A 171 15.42 -6.89 9.19
CA MET A 171 15.99 -8.21 9.49
C MET A 171 15.51 -9.20 8.43
N ALA A 172 16.42 -10.11 8.02
CA ALA A 172 16.02 -11.26 7.23
C ALA A 172 15.11 -12.16 8.08
N PHE A 173 14.07 -12.73 7.47
CA PHE A 173 13.18 -13.67 8.15
C PHE A 173 13.85 -15.04 8.33
N ASP A 174 14.51 -15.52 7.27
CA ASP A 174 15.23 -16.77 7.25
C ASP A 174 16.70 -16.56 7.65
N ALA A 175 17.32 -17.57 8.20
CA ALA A 175 18.74 -17.55 8.45
C ALA A 175 19.54 -17.50 7.14
N PRO A 176 20.71 -16.81 7.09
CA PRO A 176 21.61 -16.90 5.95
C PRO A 176 22.06 -18.35 5.71
N SER A 177 22.23 -18.73 4.44
CA SER A 177 22.59 -20.10 4.06
C SER A 177 23.99 -20.54 4.52
N ASP A 178 24.83 -19.59 4.89
CA ASP A 178 26.21 -19.74 5.36
C ASP A 178 26.38 -19.37 6.85
N ALA A 179 25.26 -19.19 7.57
CA ALA A 179 25.32 -18.93 9.01
C ALA A 179 25.74 -20.20 9.78
N ASP A 180 26.61 -20.01 10.75
CA ASP A 180 26.90 -21.06 11.76
C ASP A 180 25.63 -21.31 12.60
N ASP A 181 25.52 -22.49 13.25
CA ASP A 181 24.34 -22.88 14.01
C ASP A 181 23.87 -21.82 15.04
N GLU A 182 24.81 -21.10 15.67
CA GLU A 182 24.52 -20.07 16.65
C GLU A 182 23.81 -18.83 16.01
N ASP A 183 24.23 -18.43 14.81
CA ASP A 183 23.61 -17.31 14.08
C ASP A 183 22.27 -17.71 13.46
N ALA A 184 22.11 -18.97 13.05
CA ALA A 184 20.86 -19.50 12.52
C ALA A 184 19.73 -19.43 13.56
N TRP A 185 20.02 -19.70 14.84
CA TRP A 185 19.04 -19.62 15.94
C TRP A 185 18.50 -18.20 16.20
N GLN A 186 19.18 -17.16 15.74
CA GLN A 186 18.74 -15.77 15.89
C GLN A 186 17.75 -15.33 14.80
N ALA A 187 17.51 -16.17 13.79
CA ALA A 187 16.55 -15.83 12.73
C ALA A 187 15.11 -15.80 13.26
N PRO A 188 14.30 -14.79 12.87
CA PRO A 188 12.90 -14.64 13.33
C PRO A 188 12.04 -15.88 13.15
N GLN A 189 12.27 -16.69 12.12
CA GLN A 189 11.54 -17.94 11.88
C GLN A 189 11.56 -18.91 13.07
N HIS A 190 12.63 -18.87 13.88
CA HIS A 190 12.78 -19.76 15.04
C HIS A 190 12.08 -19.24 16.31
N PHE A 191 11.67 -17.97 16.33
CA PHE A 191 11.00 -17.34 17.46
C PHE A 191 9.48 -17.18 17.24
N LEU A 192 9.00 -17.43 16.03
CA LEU A 192 7.58 -17.35 15.75
C LEU A 192 6.88 -18.61 16.23
N GLU A 193 5.99 -18.44 17.18
CA GLU A 193 5.13 -19.50 17.69
C GLU A 193 3.96 -19.69 16.72
N ASP A 194 3.73 -20.94 16.31
CA ASP A 194 2.52 -21.31 15.58
C ASP A 194 1.38 -21.55 16.58
N SER A 195 0.55 -20.54 16.76
CA SER A 195 -0.60 -20.61 17.66
C SER A 195 -1.70 -21.60 17.19
N THR A 196 -1.62 -22.08 15.94
CA THR A 196 -2.56 -23.08 15.41
C THR A 196 -2.14 -24.51 15.72
N ALA A 197 -0.93 -24.71 16.22
CA ALA A 197 -0.32 -26.02 16.42
C ALA A 197 -0.52 -26.62 17.81
N ASP A 198 -1.33 -26.00 18.70
CA ASP A 198 -1.64 -26.63 19.99
C ASP A 198 -2.65 -27.80 19.81
N PRO A 199 -2.17 -29.05 19.94
CA PRO A 199 -3.04 -30.22 19.75
C PRO A 199 -4.18 -30.29 20.77
N ALA A 200 -3.96 -29.79 22.00
CA ALA A 200 -4.98 -29.78 23.03
C ALA A 200 -6.14 -28.85 22.66
N GLN A 201 -5.81 -27.63 22.23
CA GLN A 201 -6.81 -26.65 21.79
C GLN A 201 -7.54 -27.12 20.54
N SER A 202 -6.83 -27.76 19.59
CA SER A 202 -7.43 -28.32 18.38
C SER A 202 -8.44 -29.44 18.69
N VAL A 203 -8.12 -30.31 19.65
CA VAL A 203 -9.04 -31.36 20.09
C VAL A 203 -10.23 -30.76 20.84
N GLU A 204 -10.01 -29.81 21.75
CA GLU A 204 -11.06 -29.11 22.50
C GLU A 204 -12.04 -28.41 21.54
N ASP A 205 -11.55 -27.67 20.57
CA ASP A 205 -12.36 -27.00 19.55
C ASP A 205 -13.17 -28.00 18.70
N SER A 206 -12.54 -29.11 18.31
CA SER A 206 -13.20 -30.18 17.57
C SER A 206 -14.30 -30.86 18.36
N GLU A 207 -14.03 -31.20 19.63
CA GLU A 207 -15.02 -31.80 20.54
C GLU A 207 -16.17 -30.83 20.84
N TRP A 208 -15.86 -29.55 21.09
CA TRP A 208 -16.85 -28.49 21.26
C TRP A 208 -17.77 -28.33 20.06
N GLN A 209 -17.20 -28.32 18.85
CA GLN A 209 -18.01 -28.27 17.63
C GLN A 209 -18.90 -29.50 17.48
N SER A 210 -18.35 -30.68 17.71
CA SER A 210 -19.08 -31.94 17.60
C SER A 210 -20.26 -32.01 18.61
N ASP A 211 -20.00 -31.65 19.88
CA ASP A 211 -21.03 -31.61 20.93
C ASP A 211 -22.10 -30.55 20.63
N SER A 212 -21.69 -29.37 20.21
CA SER A 212 -22.61 -28.28 19.83
C SER A 212 -23.50 -28.67 18.64
N GLN A 213 -22.95 -29.36 17.64
CA GLN A 213 -23.71 -29.88 16.50
C GLN A 213 -24.68 -31.00 16.96
N ALA A 214 -24.22 -31.92 17.78
CA ALA A 214 -25.06 -32.99 18.30
C ALA A 214 -26.26 -32.45 19.13
N ARG A 215 -26.00 -31.48 20.01
CA ARG A 215 -27.07 -30.80 20.78
C ARG A 215 -28.03 -30.04 19.87
N LEU A 216 -27.54 -29.35 18.87
CA LEU A 216 -28.38 -28.64 17.90
C LEU A 216 -29.25 -29.61 17.11
N HIS A 217 -28.70 -30.72 16.61
CA HIS A 217 -29.48 -31.74 15.92
C HIS A 217 -30.54 -32.41 16.86
N GLY A 218 -30.16 -32.66 18.11
CA GLY A 218 -31.11 -33.15 19.14
C GLY A 218 -32.27 -32.17 19.34
N ALA A 219 -31.96 -30.90 19.52
CA ALA A 219 -32.98 -29.87 19.72
C ALA A 219 -33.92 -29.70 18.50
N ILE A 220 -33.38 -29.82 17.29
CA ILE A 220 -34.18 -29.80 16.05
C ILE A 220 -35.07 -31.05 15.95
N ALA A 221 -34.56 -32.22 16.35
CA ALA A 221 -35.33 -33.46 16.32
C ALA A 221 -36.56 -33.45 17.28
N GLU A 222 -36.49 -32.71 18.38
CA GLU A 222 -37.57 -32.53 19.33
C GLU A 222 -38.67 -31.52 18.91
N LEU A 223 -38.45 -30.82 17.79
CA LEU A 223 -39.47 -29.95 17.21
C LEU A 223 -40.58 -30.77 16.54
N ASP A 224 -41.77 -30.19 16.47
CA ASP A 224 -42.86 -30.72 15.64
C ASP A 224 -42.44 -30.70 14.13
N GLU A 225 -42.97 -31.63 13.37
CA GLU A 225 -42.62 -31.89 11.97
C GLU A 225 -42.69 -30.60 11.11
N ARG A 226 -43.73 -29.82 11.34
CA ARG A 226 -43.97 -28.57 10.61
C ARG A 226 -42.90 -27.50 10.92
N SER A 227 -42.58 -27.30 12.19
CA SER A 227 -41.55 -26.35 12.62
C SER A 227 -40.16 -26.76 12.16
N ARG A 228 -39.87 -28.07 12.16
CA ARG A 228 -38.64 -28.65 11.68
C ARG A 228 -38.47 -28.42 10.17
N ASP A 229 -39.50 -28.66 9.35
CA ASP A 229 -39.46 -28.44 7.92
C ASP A 229 -39.28 -26.95 7.59
N ILE A 230 -40.00 -26.06 8.26
CA ILE A 230 -39.83 -24.61 8.09
C ILE A 230 -38.37 -24.18 8.37
N LEU A 231 -37.78 -24.64 9.47
CA LEU A 231 -36.41 -24.30 9.81
C LEU A 231 -35.40 -24.92 8.82
N ALA A 232 -35.57 -26.18 8.43
CA ALA A 232 -34.72 -26.86 7.49
C ALA A 232 -34.63 -26.10 6.14
N ARG A 233 -35.81 -25.78 5.60
CA ARG A 233 -35.89 -25.11 4.27
C ARG A 233 -35.48 -23.65 4.30
N ARG A 234 -35.53 -22.97 5.45
CA ARG A 234 -35.10 -21.56 5.55
C ARG A 234 -33.65 -21.38 5.95
N TRP A 235 -33.06 -22.33 6.70
CA TRP A 235 -31.77 -22.13 7.34
C TRP A 235 -30.73 -23.21 7.00
N LEU A 236 -31.15 -24.44 6.71
CA LEU A 236 -30.28 -25.60 6.56
C LEU A 236 -30.09 -26.02 5.09
N THR A 237 -30.81 -25.44 4.14
CA THR A 237 -30.67 -25.70 2.70
C THR A 237 -29.97 -24.55 2.01
N ASP A 238 -29.22 -24.83 0.96
CA ASP A 238 -28.55 -23.82 0.14
C ASP A 238 -29.57 -22.92 -0.57
N ASP A 239 -30.70 -23.50 -1.02
CA ASP A 239 -31.80 -22.79 -1.63
C ASP A 239 -32.86 -22.45 -0.56
N LYS A 240 -32.76 -21.24 -0.02
CA LYS A 240 -33.58 -20.78 1.12
C LYS A 240 -34.98 -20.38 0.68
N ALA A 241 -35.98 -21.12 1.09
CA ALA A 241 -37.38 -20.80 0.84
C ALA A 241 -37.79 -19.47 1.49
N THR A 242 -38.61 -18.67 0.81
CA THR A 242 -39.15 -17.42 1.32
C THR A 242 -40.34 -17.66 2.25
N LEU A 243 -40.67 -16.69 3.12
CA LEU A 243 -41.84 -16.78 3.96
C LEU A 243 -43.16 -16.90 3.17
N HIS A 244 -43.20 -16.29 1.97
CA HIS A 244 -44.37 -16.34 1.11
C HIS A 244 -44.56 -17.68 0.43
N GLU A 245 -43.50 -18.33 -0.02
CA GLU A 245 -43.54 -19.68 -0.60
C GLU A 245 -44.04 -20.72 0.42
N LEU A 246 -43.46 -20.71 1.62
CA LEU A 246 -43.91 -21.59 2.71
C LEU A 246 -45.35 -21.28 3.15
N ALA A 247 -45.76 -20.01 3.16
CA ALA A 247 -47.10 -19.60 3.46
C ALA A 247 -48.12 -20.14 2.44
N ALA A 248 -47.79 -20.08 1.16
CA ALA A 248 -48.62 -20.63 0.09
C ALA A 248 -48.74 -22.15 0.18
N GLU A 249 -47.65 -22.87 0.47
CA GLU A 249 -47.63 -24.34 0.59
C GLU A 249 -48.44 -24.82 1.82
N TYR A 250 -48.24 -24.17 2.96
CA TYR A 250 -48.95 -24.55 4.20
C TYR A 250 -50.35 -23.95 4.33
N GLY A 251 -50.80 -23.14 3.38
CA GLY A 251 -52.13 -22.52 3.40
C GLY A 251 -52.35 -21.54 4.58
N VAL A 252 -51.31 -20.83 5.00
CA VAL A 252 -51.33 -19.89 6.13
C VAL A 252 -50.74 -18.53 5.71
N SER A 253 -50.88 -17.53 6.56
CA SER A 253 -50.26 -16.22 6.29
C SER A 253 -48.72 -16.27 6.50
N ALA A 254 -47.97 -15.46 5.77
CA ALA A 254 -46.53 -15.32 5.92
C ALA A 254 -46.13 -14.92 7.36
N GLU A 255 -46.98 -14.12 8.04
CA GLU A 255 -46.79 -13.75 9.45
C GLU A 255 -46.93 -14.96 10.37
N ARG A 256 -47.82 -15.90 10.03
CA ARG A 256 -47.95 -17.16 10.82
C ARG A 256 -46.71 -18.04 10.68
N ILE A 257 -46.11 -18.12 9.48
CA ILE A 257 -44.82 -18.84 9.29
C ILE A 257 -43.73 -18.18 10.12
N ARG A 258 -43.65 -16.85 10.14
CA ARG A 258 -42.69 -16.10 10.96
C ARG A 258 -42.85 -16.36 12.45
N GLN A 259 -44.08 -16.43 12.95
CA GLN A 259 -44.35 -16.76 14.34
C GLN A 259 -43.91 -18.18 14.68
N LEU A 260 -44.17 -19.15 13.81
CA LEU A 260 -43.73 -20.54 13.99
C LEU A 260 -42.21 -20.65 14.00
N GLU A 261 -41.53 -19.97 13.07
CA GLU A 261 -40.09 -19.89 13.03
C GLU A 261 -39.50 -19.32 14.33
N GLN A 262 -40.03 -18.19 14.80
CA GLN A 262 -39.58 -17.56 16.04
C GLN A 262 -39.84 -18.46 17.28
N ALA A 263 -40.98 -19.13 17.33
CA ALA A 263 -41.30 -20.06 18.42
C ALA A 263 -40.36 -21.28 18.43
N ALA A 264 -40.05 -21.82 17.23
CA ALA A 264 -39.11 -22.93 17.09
C ALA A 264 -37.67 -22.51 17.48
N MET A 265 -37.19 -21.34 17.03
CA MET A 265 -35.90 -20.80 17.43
C MET A 265 -35.81 -20.56 18.94
N LYS A 266 -36.87 -20.04 19.56
CA LYS A 266 -36.93 -19.86 21.01
C LYS A 266 -36.87 -21.18 21.77
N LYS A 267 -37.51 -22.23 21.25
CA LYS A 267 -37.50 -23.58 21.86
C LYS A 267 -36.10 -24.19 21.78
N ILE A 268 -35.44 -24.14 20.59
CA ILE A 268 -34.05 -24.58 20.41
C ILE A 268 -33.13 -23.84 21.37
N ARG A 269 -33.22 -22.50 21.42
CA ARG A 269 -32.38 -21.70 22.31
C ARG A 269 -32.55 -22.09 23.78
N GLY A 270 -33.79 -22.39 24.22
CA GLY A 270 -34.04 -22.86 25.57
C GLY A 270 -33.37 -24.19 25.93
N GLN A 271 -33.27 -25.10 24.96
CA GLN A 271 -32.62 -26.40 25.11
C GLN A 271 -31.09 -26.34 25.05
N LEU A 272 -30.53 -25.38 24.27
CA LEU A 272 -29.06 -25.21 24.16
C LEU A 272 -28.45 -24.47 25.37
N VAL A 273 -29.27 -23.70 26.11
CA VAL A 273 -28.82 -22.92 27.28
C VAL A 273 -29.05 -23.70 28.59
N ALA A 274 -29.91 -24.70 28.57
CA ALA A 274 -30.12 -25.62 29.69
C ALA A 274 -29.05 -26.71 29.76
#